data_84ae889a90d8f7181af9d1fc001f24d6
#
_entry.id   84ae889a90d8f7181af9d1fc001f24d6
#
_cell.length_a   1.000
_cell.length_b   1.000
_cell.length_c   1.000
_cell.angle_alpha   90.00
_cell.angle_beta   90.00
_cell.angle_gamma   90.00
#
_symmetry.space_group_name_H-M   'P 1'
#
loop_
_entity.id
_entity.type
_entity.pdbx_description
1 polymer ?
#
loop_
_entity_poly.entity_id
_entity_poly.type
_entity_poly.pdbx_seq_one_letter_code
_entity_poly.pdbx_strand_id
1 'polypeptide(L)'
;MTKPIVLTVGTTDLVFNPTPAEYDEAQNTILQGDASSAAHNFLMSSVSDDSKDALRELTKQNPGAATQIYGAVLKEYAPKLSISVKK
;
A
#
# COMPACT_ATOMS: atom_id res chain seq x y z
N MET A 1 -14.57 0.07 -11.64
CA MET A 1 -14.31 1.07 -10.60
C MET A 1 -13.91 0.39 -9.30
N THR A 2 -12.76 0.73 -8.79
CA THR A 2 -12.25 0.11 -7.56
C THR A 2 -12.85 0.79 -6.34
N LYS A 3 -13.22 -0.02 -5.36
CA LYS A 3 -13.70 0.50 -4.08
C LYS A 3 -12.53 1.01 -3.26
N PRO A 4 -12.70 2.07 -2.47
CA PRO A 4 -11.66 2.50 -1.55
C PRO A 4 -11.33 1.37 -0.57
N ILE A 5 -10.05 1.30 -0.21
CA ILE A 5 -9.58 0.36 0.79
C ILE A 5 -9.44 1.11 2.10
N VAL A 6 -10.18 0.69 3.12
CA VAL A 6 -10.13 1.33 4.43
C VAL A 6 -9.44 0.40 5.40
N LEU A 7 -8.35 0.88 6.00
CA LEU A 7 -7.62 0.13 7.01
C LEU A 7 -7.76 0.84 8.36
N THR A 8 -7.95 0.07 9.41
CA THR A 8 -7.95 0.60 10.76
C THR A 8 -6.61 0.21 11.41
N VAL A 9 -5.81 1.22 11.74
CA VAL A 9 -4.53 1.03 12.40
C VAL A 9 -4.64 1.59 13.80
N GLY A 10 -4.75 0.69 14.79
CA GLY A 10 -5.09 1.10 16.15
C GLY A 10 -6.50 1.67 16.18
N THR A 11 -6.62 2.98 16.42
CA THR A 11 -7.90 3.68 16.43
C THR A 11 -8.04 4.63 15.24
N THR A 12 -7.11 4.57 14.27
CA THR A 12 -7.08 5.49 13.15
C THR A 12 -7.48 4.77 11.86
N ASP A 13 -8.44 5.33 11.13
CA ASP A 13 -8.83 4.79 9.82
C ASP A 13 -8.06 5.51 8.72
N LEU A 14 -7.51 4.72 7.81
CA LEU A 14 -6.79 5.23 6.63
C LEU A 14 -7.51 4.75 5.39
N VAL A 15 -7.73 5.64 4.44
CA VAL A 15 -8.42 5.34 3.19
C VAL A 15 -7.44 5.44 2.03
N PHE A 16 -7.39 4.38 1.21
CA PHE A 16 -6.50 4.30 0.05
C PHE A 16 -7.28 4.05 -1.22
N ASN A 17 -6.86 4.69 -2.30
CA ASN A 17 -7.45 4.52 -3.63
C ASN A 17 -6.35 4.22 -4.64
N PRO A 18 -5.74 3.01 -4.59
CA PRO A 18 -4.63 2.70 -5.49
C PRO A 18 -5.08 2.62 -6.94
N THR A 19 -4.16 2.93 -7.84
CA THR A 19 -4.37 2.77 -9.28
C THR A 19 -3.40 1.74 -9.82
N PRO A 20 -3.71 1.13 -10.99
CA PRO A 20 -2.77 0.20 -11.62
C PRO A 20 -1.41 0.80 -11.90
N ALA A 21 -1.37 2.08 -12.29
CA ALA A 21 -0.10 2.76 -12.55
C ALA A 21 0.76 2.86 -11.29
N GLU A 22 0.14 3.18 -10.15
CA GLU A 22 0.85 3.25 -8.87
C GLU A 22 1.38 1.89 -8.44
N TYR A 23 0.59 0.85 -8.65
CA TYR A 23 1.01 -0.51 -8.34
C TYR A 23 2.19 -0.93 -9.20
N ASP A 24 2.14 -0.66 -10.51
CA ASP A 24 3.21 -1.01 -11.44
C ASP A 24 4.50 -0.28 -11.09
N GLU A 25 4.41 0.98 -10.73
CA GLU A 25 5.58 1.75 -10.33
C GLU A 25 6.21 1.18 -9.05
N ALA A 26 5.38 0.79 -8.09
CA ALA A 26 5.87 0.17 -6.86
C ALA A 26 6.60 -1.15 -7.17
N GLN A 27 6.05 -1.97 -8.05
CA GLN A 27 6.68 -3.22 -8.45
C GLN A 27 8.04 -2.98 -9.11
N ASN A 28 8.11 -1.98 -10.00
CA ASN A 28 9.38 -1.63 -10.65
C ASN A 28 10.42 -1.19 -9.63
N THR A 29 10.03 -0.39 -8.64
CA THR A 29 10.94 0.08 -7.61
C THR A 29 11.45 -1.08 -6.76
N ILE A 30 10.59 -2.04 -6.44
CA ILE A 30 10.98 -3.25 -5.72
C ILE A 30 12.01 -4.04 -6.53
N LEU A 31 11.77 -4.20 -7.82
CA LEU A 31 12.69 -4.93 -8.71
C LEU A 31 14.05 -4.26 -8.80
N GLN A 32 14.12 -2.95 -8.57
CA GLN A 32 15.37 -2.20 -8.53
C GLN A 32 16.07 -2.33 -7.18
N GLY A 33 15.50 -3.06 -6.25
CA GLY A 33 16.10 -3.32 -4.96
C GLY A 33 15.74 -2.33 -3.86
N ASP A 34 14.70 -1.51 -4.07
CA ASP A 34 14.32 -0.49 -3.10
C ASP A 34 12.88 -0.67 -2.62
N ALA A 35 12.66 -1.75 -1.88
CA ALA A 35 11.33 -2.08 -1.37
C ALA A 35 10.79 -1.04 -0.37
N SER A 36 11.68 -0.43 0.43
CA SER A 36 11.27 0.60 1.39
C SER A 36 10.66 1.81 0.69
N SER A 37 11.35 2.32 -0.34
CA SER A 37 10.84 3.47 -1.09
C SER A 37 9.57 3.12 -1.85
N ALA A 38 9.49 1.89 -2.37
CA ALA A 38 8.30 1.44 -3.08
C ALA A 38 7.07 1.48 -2.17
N ALA A 39 7.19 0.93 -0.96
CA ALA A 39 6.09 0.92 0.00
C ALA A 39 5.66 2.34 0.37
N HIS A 40 6.62 3.19 0.73
CA HIS A 40 6.33 4.56 1.14
C HIS A 40 5.66 5.35 0.01
N ASN A 41 6.24 5.30 -1.19
CA ASN A 41 5.72 6.08 -2.32
C ASN A 41 4.33 5.61 -2.74
N PHE A 42 4.12 4.30 -2.77
CA PHE A 42 2.81 3.74 -3.11
C PHE A 42 1.74 4.23 -2.13
N LEU A 43 2.03 4.16 -0.83
CA LEU A 43 1.07 4.59 0.19
C LEU A 43 0.79 6.08 0.08
N MET A 44 1.83 6.90 -0.06
CA MET A 44 1.64 8.35 -0.11
C MET A 44 0.90 8.81 -1.37
N SER A 45 1.06 8.10 -2.49
CA SER A 45 0.36 8.45 -3.73
C SER A 45 -1.08 7.94 -3.75
N SER A 46 -1.38 6.86 -3.04
CA SER A 46 -2.71 6.23 -3.09
C SER A 46 -3.62 6.63 -1.93
N VAL A 47 -3.07 7.17 -0.85
CA VAL A 47 -3.88 7.56 0.31
C VAL A 47 -4.77 8.76 -0.02
N SER A 48 -5.99 8.78 0.53
CA SER A 48 -6.88 9.91 0.36
C SER A 48 -6.33 11.14 1.09
N ASP A 49 -6.71 12.33 0.64
CA ASP A 49 -6.24 13.58 1.24
C ASP A 49 -6.58 13.65 2.72
N ASP A 50 -7.77 13.17 3.10
CA ASP A 50 -8.22 13.19 4.50
C ASP A 50 -7.37 12.32 5.41
N SER A 51 -6.77 11.26 4.88
CA SER A 51 -5.96 10.32 5.65
C SER A 51 -4.46 10.59 5.58
N LYS A 52 -4.03 11.51 4.73
CA LYS A 52 -2.62 11.71 4.45
C LYS A 52 -1.80 12.10 5.67
N ASP A 53 -2.30 13.04 6.47
CA ASP A 53 -1.59 13.48 7.66
C ASP A 53 -1.49 12.38 8.70
N ALA A 54 -2.57 11.62 8.90
CA ALA A 54 -2.57 10.49 9.82
C ALA A 54 -1.55 9.42 9.38
N LEU A 55 -1.47 9.16 8.08
CA LEU A 55 -0.51 8.20 7.55
C LEU A 55 0.93 8.66 7.81
N ARG A 56 1.21 9.94 7.56
CA ARG A 56 2.54 10.49 7.83
C ARG A 56 2.94 10.33 9.28
N GLU A 57 2.03 10.65 10.20
CA GLU A 57 2.32 10.53 11.63
C GLU A 57 2.57 9.08 12.02
N LEU A 58 1.76 8.14 11.52
CA LEU A 58 1.93 6.74 11.82
C LEU A 58 3.28 6.21 11.34
N THR A 59 3.65 6.54 10.11
CA THR A 59 4.92 6.06 9.55
C THR A 59 6.13 6.72 10.20
N LYS A 60 5.98 7.95 10.66
CA LYS A 60 7.04 8.68 11.33
C LYS A 60 7.30 8.15 12.74
N GLN A 61 6.22 7.78 13.46
CA GLN A 61 6.32 7.35 14.85
C GLN A 61 6.57 5.86 15.01
N ASN A 62 6.31 5.06 13.99
CA ASN A 62 6.38 3.60 14.09
C ASN A 62 7.29 3.02 13.02
N PRO A 63 8.52 2.62 13.39
CA PRO A 63 9.41 1.97 12.43
C PRO A 63 8.75 0.73 11.82
N GLY A 64 8.84 0.61 10.50
CA GLY A 64 8.24 -0.53 9.80
C GLY A 64 6.76 -0.40 9.50
N ALA A 65 6.11 0.68 9.94
CA ALA A 65 4.68 0.86 9.71
C ALA A 65 4.34 0.91 8.23
N ALA A 66 5.16 1.61 7.43
CA ALA A 66 4.90 1.72 6.00
C ALA A 66 4.85 0.36 5.32
N THR A 67 5.80 -0.52 5.64
CA THR A 67 5.85 -1.87 5.07
C THR A 67 4.64 -2.69 5.48
N GLN A 68 4.24 -2.59 6.74
CA GLN A 68 3.08 -3.34 7.24
C GLN A 68 1.78 -2.85 6.60
N ILE A 69 1.61 -1.53 6.49
CA ILE A 69 0.41 -0.95 5.88
C ILE A 69 0.37 -1.29 4.38
N TYR A 70 1.52 -1.20 3.71
CA TYR A 70 1.62 -1.57 2.30
C TYR A 70 1.18 -3.02 2.07
N GLY A 71 1.65 -3.95 2.91
CA GLY A 71 1.24 -5.35 2.83
C GLY A 71 -0.26 -5.52 3.01
N ALA A 72 -0.86 -4.78 3.94
CA ALA A 72 -2.30 -4.85 4.19
C ALA A 72 -3.11 -4.31 3.01
N VAL A 73 -2.65 -3.20 2.40
CA VAL A 73 -3.32 -2.65 1.21
C VAL A 73 -3.24 -3.64 0.05
N LEU A 74 -2.07 -4.24 -0.17
CA LEU A 74 -1.91 -5.21 -1.26
C LEU A 74 -2.76 -6.44 -1.10
N LYS A 75 -3.00 -6.86 0.13
CA LYS A 75 -3.85 -8.01 0.43
C LYS A 75 -5.26 -7.80 -0.11
N GLU A 76 -5.73 -6.56 -0.09
CA GLU A 76 -7.04 -6.20 -0.61
C GLU A 76 -7.00 -5.81 -2.08
N TYR A 77 -5.96 -5.11 -2.51
CA TYR A 77 -5.85 -4.58 -3.87
C TYR A 77 -5.37 -5.64 -4.87
N ALA A 78 -4.37 -6.42 -4.50
CA ALA A 78 -3.76 -7.41 -5.39
C ALA A 78 -3.65 -8.76 -4.68
N PRO A 79 -4.80 -9.40 -4.39
CA PRO A 79 -4.79 -10.66 -3.67
C PRO A 79 -4.07 -11.74 -4.45
N LYS A 80 -3.49 -12.67 -3.71
CA LYS A 80 -2.72 -13.74 -4.30
C LYS A 80 -3.62 -14.67 -5.11
N LEU A 81 -3.25 -14.88 -6.37
CA LEU A 81 -3.99 -15.75 -7.26
C LEU A 81 -3.56 -17.21 -7.06
N SER A 82 -4.50 -18.12 -7.26
CA SER A 82 -4.18 -19.53 -7.30
C SER A 82 -3.74 -19.85 -8.73
N ILE A 83 -2.45 -20.11 -8.90
CA ILE A 83 -1.85 -20.31 -10.20
C ILE A 83 -1.22 -21.70 -10.27
N SER A 84 -1.55 -22.45 -11.31
CA SER A 84 -0.93 -23.74 -11.56
C SER A 84 -0.59 -23.88 -13.05
N VAL A 85 0.44 -24.67 -13.30
CA VAL A 85 0.86 -24.92 -14.68
C VAL A 85 -0.01 -26.02 -15.26
N LYS A 86 -0.60 -25.76 -16.42
CA LYS A 86 -1.38 -26.77 -17.13
C LYS A 86 -0.43 -27.73 -17.83
N LYS A 87 -0.62 -29.00 -17.58
CA LYS A 87 0.21 -30.05 -18.19
C LYS A 87 -0.57 -30.86 -19.19
#